data_9c9fd2c941cca3a6ea5b2a784763ff97
#
_entry.id   9c9fd2c941cca3a6ea5b2a784763ff97
#
_cell.length_a   1.000
_cell.length_b   1.000
_cell.length_c   1.000
_cell.angle_alpha   90.00
_cell.angle_beta   90.00
_cell.angle_gamma   90.00
#
_symmetry.space_group_name_H-M   'P 1'
#
loop_
_entity.id
_entity.type
_entity.pdbx_description
1 polymer ?
#
loop_
_entity_poly.entity_id
_entity_poly.type
_entity_poly.pdbx_seq_one_letter_code
_entity_poly.pdbx_strand_id
1 'polypeptide(L)'
;MASINNLISSAELREELQRLSTVTTRLKGSILFRRGDNPLGLFLVRKGRIGLCLDCETEAYPVRMLGPGAIAGLPASVSGNPYSLTAEVLQDSELAFVPRHLVVSFLKNNPILGFEVIRMLSSEICDTRSVFKAKLRISPQQCEPRTARRHFHNSDALNELQQSEAP
;
A
#
# COMPACT_ATOMS: atom_id res chain seq x y z
N MET A 1 -31.22 22.87 -13.23
CA MET A 1 -30.66 21.62 -12.73
C MET A 1 -29.33 21.41 -13.44
N ALA A 2 -28.24 21.89 -12.84
CA ALA A 2 -26.90 21.74 -13.40
C ALA A 2 -26.40 20.35 -13.09
N SER A 3 -26.06 19.59 -14.11
CA SER A 3 -25.49 18.26 -14.03
C SER A 3 -24.19 18.28 -13.21
N ILE A 4 -24.19 17.56 -12.09
CA ILE A 4 -23.02 17.26 -11.28
C ILE A 4 -22.23 16.12 -11.98
N ASN A 5 -21.79 16.35 -13.20
CA ASN A 5 -20.98 15.41 -13.98
C ASN A 5 -19.60 15.97 -14.28
N ASN A 6 -18.97 16.61 -13.29
CA ASN A 6 -17.56 16.94 -13.38
C ASN A 6 -16.78 16.06 -12.39
N LEU A 7 -16.90 14.73 -12.55
CA LEU A 7 -15.96 13.79 -11.99
C LEU A 7 -14.63 14.00 -12.72
N ILE A 8 -13.76 14.77 -12.09
CA ILE A 8 -12.38 14.95 -12.54
C ILE A 8 -11.79 13.56 -12.72
N SER A 9 -11.34 13.26 -13.92
CA SER A 9 -10.85 11.91 -14.24
C SER A 9 -9.46 11.69 -13.66
N SER A 10 -9.08 10.43 -13.45
CA SER A 10 -7.72 10.07 -13.05
C SER A 10 -6.66 10.59 -14.06
N ALA A 11 -7.06 10.98 -15.25
CA ALA A 11 -6.23 11.60 -16.26
C ALA A 11 -5.86 13.05 -15.89
N GLU A 12 -6.81 13.84 -15.41
CA GLU A 12 -6.57 15.23 -14.99
C GLU A 12 -5.62 15.30 -13.79
N LEU A 13 -5.79 14.39 -12.82
CA LEU A 13 -4.84 14.28 -11.71
C LEU A 13 -3.41 14.02 -12.22
N ARG A 14 -3.26 13.12 -13.20
CA ARG A 14 -1.93 12.81 -13.78
C ARG A 14 -1.35 13.99 -14.54
N GLU A 15 -2.15 14.72 -15.30
CA GLU A 15 -1.71 15.93 -16.01
C GLU A 15 -1.20 17.00 -15.06
N GLU A 16 -1.95 17.27 -14.00
CA GLU A 16 -1.55 18.27 -13.01
C GLU A 16 -0.29 17.86 -12.24
N LEU A 17 -0.19 16.60 -11.82
CA LEU A 17 1.03 16.08 -11.19
C LEU A 17 2.21 16.13 -12.17
N GLN A 18 1.98 15.92 -13.46
CA GLN A 18 3.01 15.98 -14.48
C GLN A 18 3.55 17.41 -14.69
N ARG A 19 2.70 18.43 -14.56
CA ARG A 19 3.12 19.85 -14.58
C ARG A 19 4.03 20.22 -13.41
N LEU A 20 3.82 19.58 -12.25
CA LEU A 20 4.63 19.82 -11.04
C LEU A 20 5.90 18.98 -10.98
N SER A 21 6.11 18.11 -11.97
CA SER A 21 7.17 17.11 -11.95
C SER A 21 8.45 17.55 -12.63
N THR A 22 9.55 16.92 -12.22
CA THR A 22 10.83 16.94 -12.95
C THR A 22 11.02 15.59 -13.63
N VAL A 23 11.31 15.61 -14.94
CA VAL A 23 11.54 14.39 -15.71
C VAL A 23 12.96 13.88 -15.46
N THR A 24 13.08 12.58 -15.24
CA THR A 24 14.36 11.89 -15.03
C THR A 24 14.35 10.54 -15.73
N THR A 25 15.50 10.12 -16.25
CA THR A 25 15.70 8.79 -16.81
C THR A 25 16.40 7.91 -15.79
N ARG A 26 15.95 6.67 -15.66
CA ARG A 26 16.53 5.65 -14.78
C ARG A 26 16.77 4.37 -15.54
N LEU A 27 17.95 3.80 -15.34
CA LEU A 27 18.35 2.54 -15.96
C LEU A 27 17.73 1.35 -15.19
N LYS A 28 17.55 0.24 -15.88
CA LYS A 28 17.17 -1.03 -15.28
C LYS A 28 18.06 -1.37 -14.08
N GLY A 29 17.46 -1.88 -13.00
CA GLY A 29 18.13 -2.19 -11.74
C GLY A 29 18.27 -1.00 -10.77
N SER A 30 17.91 0.23 -11.20
CA SER A 30 17.92 1.39 -10.30
C SER A 30 16.80 1.27 -9.26
N ILE A 31 17.13 1.56 -8.00
CA ILE A 31 16.13 1.69 -6.93
C ILE A 31 15.65 3.14 -6.84
N LEU A 32 14.35 3.34 -6.88
CA LEU A 32 13.74 4.67 -6.77
C LEU A 32 13.55 5.07 -5.30
N PHE A 33 13.09 4.14 -4.50
CA PHE A 33 12.95 4.25 -3.04
C PHE A 33 12.90 2.85 -2.43
N ARG A 34 13.29 2.74 -1.17
CA ARG A 34 13.26 1.49 -0.41
C ARG A 34 12.10 1.48 0.58
N ARG A 35 11.62 0.28 0.88
CA ARG A 35 10.68 0.07 1.99
C ARG A 35 11.29 0.60 3.29
N GLY A 36 10.52 1.37 4.05
CA GLY A 36 10.95 1.99 5.30
C GLY A 36 11.57 3.38 5.14
N ASP A 37 11.94 3.81 3.93
CA ASP A 37 12.44 5.16 3.69
C ASP A 37 11.34 6.20 3.89
N ASN A 38 11.71 7.38 4.38
CA ASN A 38 10.80 8.53 4.45
C ASN A 38 10.42 8.99 3.04
N PRO A 39 9.15 9.34 2.78
CA PRO A 39 8.69 9.69 1.45
C PRO A 39 9.22 11.06 1.00
N LEU A 40 10.07 11.06 0.00
CA LEU A 40 10.56 12.27 -0.68
C LEU A 40 9.56 12.79 -1.71
N GLY A 41 8.73 11.91 -2.28
CA GLY A 41 7.76 12.23 -3.29
C GLY A 41 7.20 10.99 -3.99
N LEU A 42 6.57 11.22 -5.13
CA LEU A 42 6.04 10.17 -5.98
C LEU A 42 6.67 10.20 -7.38
N PHE A 43 6.54 9.09 -8.10
CA PHE A 43 7.01 8.95 -9.47
C PHE A 43 5.84 8.56 -10.38
N LEU A 44 5.65 9.31 -11.47
CA LEU A 44 4.78 8.91 -12.57
C LEU A 44 5.63 8.19 -13.62
N VAL A 45 5.19 7.03 -14.06
CA VAL A 45 5.85 6.28 -15.12
C VAL A 45 5.41 6.86 -16.47
N ARG A 46 6.34 7.47 -17.22
CA ARG A 46 6.09 7.97 -18.59
C ARG A 46 6.38 6.89 -19.62
N LYS A 47 7.51 6.21 -19.45
CA LYS A 47 7.95 5.07 -20.27
C LYS A 47 8.65 4.04 -19.40
N GLY A 48 8.68 2.79 -19.84
CA GLY A 48 9.37 1.71 -19.17
C GLY A 48 8.50 0.96 -18.18
N ARG A 49 9.11 0.33 -17.17
CA ARG A 49 8.43 -0.54 -16.22
C ARG A 49 9.11 -0.55 -14.86
N ILE A 50 8.32 -0.47 -13.80
CA ILE A 50 8.77 -0.49 -12.40
C ILE A 50 8.15 -1.69 -11.70
N GLY A 51 8.92 -2.40 -10.87
CA GLY A 51 8.47 -3.42 -9.94
C GLY A 51 8.35 -2.87 -8.52
N LEU A 52 7.27 -3.22 -7.83
CA LEU A 52 7.11 -2.99 -6.40
C LEU A 52 7.29 -4.33 -5.68
N CYS A 53 8.21 -4.41 -4.72
CA CYS A 53 8.52 -5.62 -3.96
C CYS A 53 8.59 -5.33 -2.46
N LEU A 54 8.34 -6.35 -1.66
CA LEU A 54 8.53 -6.29 -0.21
C LEU A 54 10.01 -6.33 0.13
N ASP A 55 10.73 -7.24 -0.54
CA ASP A 55 12.15 -7.43 -0.43
C ASP A 55 12.69 -7.82 -1.82
N CYS A 56 13.37 -6.89 -2.48
CA CYS A 56 13.88 -7.11 -3.84
C CYS A 56 15.10 -8.06 -3.87
N GLU A 57 15.72 -8.35 -2.73
CA GLU A 57 16.87 -9.25 -2.66
C GLU A 57 16.44 -10.73 -2.60
N THR A 58 15.27 -11.00 -2.02
CA THR A 58 14.77 -12.37 -1.78
C THR A 58 13.60 -12.75 -2.67
N GLU A 59 12.87 -11.78 -3.24
CA GLU A 59 11.71 -12.06 -4.08
C GLU A 59 12.09 -12.13 -5.57
N ALA A 60 11.87 -13.31 -6.16
CA ALA A 60 12.09 -13.53 -7.60
C ALA A 60 11.13 -12.71 -8.48
N TYR A 61 9.99 -12.26 -7.95
CA TYR A 61 8.97 -11.52 -8.68
C TYR A 61 8.41 -10.36 -7.86
N PRO A 62 8.19 -9.19 -8.50
CA PRO A 62 7.55 -8.06 -7.82
C PRO A 62 6.09 -8.39 -7.45
N VAL A 63 5.66 -7.87 -6.30
CA VAL A 63 4.26 -7.96 -5.86
C VAL A 63 3.32 -7.27 -6.86
N ARG A 64 3.81 -6.19 -7.47
CA ARG A 64 3.07 -5.41 -8.47
C ARG A 64 4.02 -4.83 -9.53
N MET A 65 3.58 -4.82 -10.78
CA MET A 65 4.27 -4.14 -11.87
C MET A 65 3.52 -2.87 -12.26
N LEU A 66 4.27 -1.79 -12.46
CA LEU A 66 3.76 -0.49 -12.87
C LEU A 66 4.29 -0.16 -14.27
N GLY A 67 3.39 0.15 -15.19
CA GLY A 67 3.69 0.60 -16.54
C GLY A 67 3.37 2.09 -16.76
N PRO A 68 3.43 2.56 -18.02
CA PRO A 68 3.13 3.95 -18.36
C PRO A 68 1.75 4.40 -17.85
N GLY A 69 1.71 5.59 -17.27
CA GLY A 69 0.52 6.18 -16.64
C GLY A 69 0.31 5.77 -15.17
N ALA A 70 1.08 4.82 -14.63
CA ALA A 70 1.00 4.45 -13.23
C ALA A 70 1.79 5.42 -12.34
N ILE A 71 1.39 5.48 -11.06
CA ILE A 71 2.02 6.31 -10.03
C ILE A 71 2.62 5.40 -8.96
N ALA A 72 3.91 5.57 -8.66
CA ALA A 72 4.60 4.89 -7.57
C ALA A 72 4.80 5.84 -6.38
N GLY A 73 4.54 5.36 -5.15
CA GLY A 73 4.78 6.11 -3.92
C GLY A 73 3.67 7.09 -3.52
N LEU A 74 2.52 7.07 -4.17
CA LEU A 74 1.38 7.94 -3.85
C LEU A 74 0.88 7.80 -2.41
N PRO A 75 0.65 6.58 -1.86
CA PRO A 75 0.18 6.43 -0.47
C PRO A 75 1.12 7.09 0.55
N ALA A 76 2.42 6.84 0.43
CA ALA A 76 3.43 7.41 1.32
C ALA A 76 3.55 8.93 1.18
N SER A 77 3.50 9.45 -0.06
CA SER A 77 3.57 10.89 -0.33
C SER A 77 2.40 11.67 0.27
N VAL A 78 1.20 11.07 0.30
CA VAL A 78 0.01 11.69 0.89
C VAL A 78 0.02 11.56 2.41
N SER A 79 0.22 10.36 2.95
CA SER A 79 0.14 10.09 4.40
C SER A 79 1.35 10.63 5.18
N GLY A 80 2.53 10.70 4.55
CA GLY A 80 3.79 10.99 5.21
C GLY A 80 4.41 9.79 5.92
N ASN A 81 3.78 8.63 5.90
CA ASN A 81 4.34 7.39 6.42
C ASN A 81 5.46 6.87 5.51
N PRO A 82 6.41 6.08 6.03
CA PRO A 82 7.44 5.43 5.23
C PRO A 82 6.88 4.61 4.07
N TYR A 83 7.65 4.46 2.98
CA TYR A 83 7.25 3.60 1.88
C TYR A 83 7.04 2.17 2.35
N SER A 84 5.92 1.57 1.98
CA SER A 84 5.56 0.20 2.35
C SER A 84 6.19 -0.88 1.47
N LEU A 85 6.71 -0.49 0.31
CA LEU A 85 7.35 -1.35 -0.68
C LEU A 85 8.60 -0.67 -1.22
N THR A 86 9.53 -1.48 -1.74
CA THR A 86 10.68 -1.00 -2.52
C THR A 86 10.27 -0.91 -3.99
N ALA A 87 10.66 0.17 -4.67
CA ALA A 87 10.44 0.36 -6.09
C ALA A 87 11.74 0.22 -6.88
N GLU A 88 11.78 -0.76 -7.78
CA GLU A 88 12.90 -1.06 -8.66
C GLU A 88 12.53 -0.86 -10.12
N VAL A 89 13.45 -0.33 -10.91
CA VAL A 89 13.29 -0.15 -12.36
C VAL A 89 13.59 -1.47 -13.07
N LEU A 90 12.56 -2.10 -13.63
CA LEU A 90 12.68 -3.39 -14.35
C LEU A 90 13.09 -3.24 -15.81
N GLN A 91 12.88 -2.07 -16.38
CA GLN A 91 13.24 -1.70 -17.76
C GLN A 91 13.63 -0.24 -17.76
N ASP A 92 14.58 0.18 -18.60
CA ASP A 92 14.96 1.57 -18.75
C ASP A 92 13.72 2.46 -18.85
N SER A 93 13.63 3.43 -17.96
CA SER A 93 12.39 4.15 -17.72
C SER A 93 12.60 5.66 -17.72
N GLU A 94 11.62 6.36 -18.31
CA GLU A 94 11.44 7.79 -18.17
C GLU A 94 10.36 8.05 -17.12
N LEU A 95 10.74 8.77 -16.08
CA LEU A 95 9.91 9.00 -14.89
C LEU A 95 9.75 10.50 -14.66
N ALA A 96 8.57 10.89 -14.18
CA ALA A 96 8.30 12.23 -13.72
C ALA A 96 8.22 12.21 -12.18
N PHE A 97 9.18 12.85 -11.52
CA PHE A 97 9.25 12.93 -10.05
C PHE A 97 8.54 14.17 -9.55
N VAL A 98 7.63 13.99 -8.60
CA VAL A 98 6.93 15.09 -7.90
C VAL A 98 7.33 15.07 -6.44
N PRO A 99 8.02 16.13 -5.94
CA PRO A 99 8.38 16.25 -4.52
C PRO A 99 7.15 16.24 -3.62
N ARG A 100 7.26 15.59 -2.46
CA ARG A 100 6.14 15.41 -1.50
C ARG A 100 5.47 16.73 -1.12
N HIS A 101 6.24 17.79 -0.86
CA HIS A 101 5.67 19.08 -0.45
C HIS A 101 4.77 19.68 -1.53
N LEU A 102 5.10 19.49 -2.83
CA LEU A 102 4.27 19.91 -3.93
C LEU A 102 2.99 19.07 -4.04
N VAL A 103 3.09 17.75 -3.85
CA VAL A 103 1.91 16.87 -3.81
C VAL A 103 0.93 17.31 -2.73
N VAL A 104 1.43 17.52 -1.50
CA VAL A 104 0.60 17.91 -0.36
C VAL A 104 -0.02 19.30 -0.56
N SER A 105 0.76 20.28 -1.04
CA SER A 105 0.27 21.63 -1.32
C SER A 105 -0.79 21.62 -2.42
N PHE A 106 -0.56 20.85 -3.48
CA PHE A 106 -1.50 20.70 -4.59
C PHE A 106 -2.84 20.12 -4.13
N LEU A 107 -2.82 19.04 -3.34
CA LEU A 107 -4.04 18.41 -2.85
C LEU A 107 -4.81 19.29 -1.88
N LYS A 108 -4.13 20.09 -1.05
CA LYS A 108 -4.77 21.08 -0.16
C LYS A 108 -5.51 22.15 -0.94
N ASN A 109 -4.95 22.59 -2.07
CA ASN A 109 -5.54 23.63 -2.91
C ASN A 109 -6.60 23.09 -3.89
N ASN A 110 -6.66 21.76 -4.08
CA ASN A 110 -7.57 21.10 -5.01
C ASN A 110 -8.30 19.92 -4.33
N PRO A 111 -9.25 20.19 -3.41
CA PRO A 111 -9.90 19.13 -2.62
C PRO A 111 -10.66 18.11 -3.47
N ILE A 112 -11.16 18.51 -4.66
CA ILE A 112 -11.84 17.59 -5.58
C ILE A 112 -10.87 16.53 -6.10
N LEU A 113 -9.63 16.91 -6.44
CA LEU A 113 -8.57 15.95 -6.81
C LEU A 113 -8.13 15.09 -5.64
N GLY A 114 -8.28 15.57 -4.40
CA GLY A 114 -8.10 14.77 -3.19
C GLY A 114 -9.04 13.57 -3.13
N PHE A 115 -10.30 13.72 -3.55
CA PHE A 115 -11.25 12.58 -3.65
C PHE A 115 -10.82 11.55 -4.70
N GLU A 116 -10.25 11.97 -5.83
CA GLU A 116 -9.71 11.05 -6.82
C GLU A 116 -8.52 10.25 -6.27
N VAL A 117 -7.65 10.88 -5.49
CA VAL A 117 -6.58 10.17 -4.78
C VAL A 117 -7.16 9.13 -3.83
N ILE A 118 -8.19 9.46 -3.05
CA ILE A 118 -8.86 8.51 -2.15
C ILE A 118 -9.44 7.33 -2.94
N ARG A 119 -10.09 7.57 -4.07
CA ARG A 119 -10.62 6.51 -4.95
C ARG A 119 -9.52 5.61 -5.47
N MET A 120 -8.41 6.18 -5.96
CA MET A 120 -7.25 5.40 -6.43
C MET A 120 -6.67 4.53 -5.32
N LEU A 121 -6.48 5.08 -4.11
CA LEU A 121 -5.96 4.34 -2.96
C LEU A 121 -6.92 3.24 -2.50
N SER A 122 -8.22 3.49 -2.53
CA SER A 122 -9.25 2.49 -2.20
C SER A 122 -9.25 1.33 -3.19
N SER A 123 -9.10 1.60 -4.48
CA SER A 123 -8.96 0.56 -5.51
C SER A 123 -7.71 -0.30 -5.27
N GLU A 124 -6.57 0.32 -4.97
CA GLU A 124 -5.33 -0.41 -4.66
C GLU A 124 -5.46 -1.36 -3.46
N ILE A 125 -6.19 -0.95 -2.42
CA ILE A 125 -6.47 -1.80 -1.26
C ILE A 125 -7.33 -3.00 -1.66
N CYS A 126 -8.36 -2.80 -2.48
CA CYS A 126 -9.23 -3.88 -2.96
C CYS A 126 -8.46 -4.87 -3.82
N ASP A 127 -7.61 -4.40 -4.73
CA ASP A 127 -6.78 -5.24 -5.59
C ASP A 127 -5.77 -6.06 -4.78
N THR A 128 -5.12 -5.45 -3.80
CA THR A 128 -4.18 -6.13 -2.90
C THR A 128 -4.88 -7.23 -2.09
N ARG A 129 -6.08 -6.97 -1.56
CA ARG A 129 -6.88 -7.97 -0.83
C ARG A 129 -7.27 -9.16 -1.71
N SER A 130 -7.59 -8.94 -2.98
CA SER A 130 -7.95 -10.01 -3.92
C SER A 130 -6.76 -10.91 -4.23
N VAL A 131 -5.56 -10.34 -4.40
CA VAL A 131 -4.31 -11.09 -4.59
C VAL A 131 -3.95 -11.92 -3.36
N PHE A 132 -4.09 -11.37 -2.14
CA PHE A 132 -3.89 -12.12 -0.90
C PHE A 132 -4.88 -13.27 -0.75
N LYS A 133 -6.16 -13.05 -1.04
CA LYS A 133 -7.19 -14.11 -1.00
C LYS A 133 -6.90 -15.24 -2.01
N ALA A 134 -6.39 -14.90 -3.19
CA ALA A 134 -6.00 -15.89 -4.19
C ALA A 134 -4.79 -16.72 -3.72
N LYS A 135 -3.75 -16.09 -3.14
CA LYS A 135 -2.59 -16.80 -2.58
C LYS A 135 -2.95 -17.70 -1.40
N LEU A 136 -3.85 -17.27 -0.51
CA LEU A 136 -4.32 -18.08 0.61
C LEU A 136 -5.17 -19.29 0.19
N ARG A 137 -5.86 -19.23 -0.97
CA ARG A 137 -6.62 -20.36 -1.52
C ARG A 137 -5.75 -21.44 -2.18
N ILE A 138 -4.49 -21.12 -2.51
CA ILE A 138 -3.55 -22.06 -3.14
C ILE A 138 -2.82 -22.94 -2.10
N SER A 139 -2.97 -22.66 -0.79
CA SER A 139 -2.37 -23.47 0.28
C SER A 139 -3.45 -24.08 1.21
N PRO A 140 -4.17 -25.16 0.79
CA PRO A 140 -5.15 -25.83 1.66
C PRO A 140 -4.51 -26.88 2.58
N GLN A 141 -3.20 -26.92 2.73
CA GLN A 141 -2.53 -27.88 3.63
C GLN A 141 -1.64 -27.13 4.60
N GLN A 142 -2.15 -26.91 5.78
CA GLN A 142 -1.54 -26.71 7.10
C GLN A 142 -2.24 -25.62 7.93
N CYS A 143 -3.54 -25.76 8.14
CA CYS A 143 -4.19 -25.25 9.32
C CYS A 143 -4.94 -26.40 9.96
N GLU A 144 -4.20 -27.29 10.65
CA GLU A 144 -4.82 -28.10 11.69
C GLU A 144 -5.23 -27.14 12.83
N PRO A 145 -6.51 -27.16 13.24
CA PRO A 145 -6.90 -26.42 14.43
C PRO A 145 -6.20 -27.08 15.62
N ARG A 146 -5.23 -26.39 16.21
CA ARG A 146 -4.77 -26.72 17.56
C ARG A 146 -5.97 -26.63 18.49
N THR A 147 -6.66 -27.76 18.67
CA THR A 147 -7.59 -27.97 19.76
C THR A 147 -6.77 -28.04 21.05
N ALA A 148 -6.48 -26.87 21.61
CA ALA A 148 -6.07 -26.76 22.99
C ALA A 148 -7.30 -27.09 23.84
N ARG A 149 -7.52 -28.38 24.12
CA ARG A 149 -8.33 -28.84 25.24
C ARG A 149 -7.66 -28.35 26.51
N ARG A 150 -8.00 -27.17 26.99
CA ARG A 150 -7.84 -26.83 28.40
C ARG A 150 -9.01 -27.45 29.11
N HIS A 151 -8.79 -28.66 29.70
CA HIS A 151 -9.59 -29.13 30.78
C HIS A 151 -9.42 -28.16 31.95
N PHE A 152 -10.38 -27.28 32.15
CA PHE A 152 -10.57 -26.63 33.42
C PHE A 152 -11.25 -27.68 34.33
N HIS A 153 -10.46 -28.34 35.18
CA HIS A 153 -10.97 -29.07 36.31
C HIS A 153 -11.37 -28.02 37.36
N ASN A 154 -12.68 -27.72 37.39
CA ASN A 154 -13.29 -26.82 38.35
C ASN A 154 -13.84 -27.71 39.48
N SER A 155 -12.98 -28.34 40.26
CA SER A 155 -13.36 -29.21 41.39
C SER A 155 -12.70 -28.82 42.72
N ASP A 156 -11.70 -27.94 42.75
CA ASP A 156 -10.96 -27.68 43.99
C ASP A 156 -11.27 -26.34 44.67
N ALA A 157 -12.13 -25.51 44.07
CA ALA A 157 -12.49 -24.22 44.65
C ALA A 157 -13.72 -24.21 45.59
N LEU A 158 -14.39 -25.33 45.77
CA LEU A 158 -15.59 -25.42 46.61
C LEU A 158 -15.32 -26.09 47.98
N ASN A 159 -14.10 -26.61 48.23
CA ASN A 159 -13.84 -27.36 49.46
C ASN A 159 -13.09 -26.50 50.54
N GLU A 160 -12.61 -25.30 50.20
CA GLU A 160 -11.91 -24.44 51.19
C GLU A 160 -12.83 -23.44 51.91
N LEU A 161 -14.10 -23.31 51.52
CA LEU A 161 -15.04 -22.39 52.16
C LEU A 161 -15.93 -23.02 53.24
N GLN A 162 -15.76 -24.30 53.54
CA GLN A 162 -16.60 -24.99 54.55
C GLN A 162 -15.86 -25.39 55.83
N GLN A 163 -14.60 -24.98 56.07
CA GLN A 163 -13.85 -25.33 57.26
C GLN A 163 -13.50 -24.15 58.17
N SER A 164 -14.17 -23.03 58.07
CA SER A 164 -13.90 -21.86 58.97
C SER A 164 -15.12 -21.41 59.79
N GLU A 165 -16.11 -22.26 60.02
CA GLU A 165 -17.17 -21.94 61.03
C GLU A 165 -17.49 -23.18 61.83
N ALA A 166 -16.89 -23.29 62.98
CA ALA A 166 -17.47 -23.91 64.20
C ALA A 166 -16.54 -23.73 65.40
N PRO A 167 -17.07 -23.67 66.60
CA PRO A 167 -16.91 -22.67 67.68
C PRO A 167 -15.70 -22.88 68.54
#